data_2e06df21e3e0bd4dd1e74a712e86bce5
#
_entry.id   2e06df21e3e0bd4dd1e74a712e86bce5
#
_cell.length_a   1.000
_cell.length_b   1.000
_cell.length_c   1.000
_cell.angle_alpha   90.00
_cell.angle_beta   90.00
_cell.angle_gamma   90.00
#
_symmetry.space_group_name_H-M   'P 1'
#
loop_
_entity.id
_entity.type
_entity.pdbx_description
1 polymer ?
#
loop_
_entity_poly.entity_id
_entity_poly.type
_entity_poly.pdbx_seq_one_letter_code
_entity_poly.pdbx_strand_id
1 'polypeptide(L)'
;MHKKLWNKDFILLLQGSAVSIIGDLMYSVAIGYWVYEQTGSSGLMGIMSSISMFVTMFLSPFCGSIVDKCNRKWVIVGIDILQGILMLTVGVLAYMNALSVPIVLIAALLAAFGGVFYSPAISTLMLDIIPRDDMVRGQSIFSSTSSLISFVGTAFSGVMVAFLGVPLIVVINGLSNLYAAISELFVRVPRTVQQGAQVTVKGILQDTKIAVATIFSSRFLRLFVPSALILNLLGSGCFSLVLPFCREKGFSVDMYGYLVSVYTVGSLLCVVLLGAVKLKPKARFWVMALGFSGAVPFLVATYLSNQFVPMCILAFIGSFLNCAGNTVFNASLMLALPEENRSAILGFIQSACTGGTALSAVIYGLLGDVFPLDLVFAVGSAISIVPMLYLCFHPKTKDFVLHH
;
A
#
# COMPACT_ATOMS: atom_id res chain seq x y z
N MET A 1 -18.26 -29.04 -17.43
CA MET A 1 -18.03 -29.20 -15.96
C MET A 1 -18.15 -27.83 -15.34
N HIS A 2 -19.16 -27.59 -14.49
CA HIS A 2 -19.25 -26.34 -13.73
C HIS A 2 -18.09 -26.28 -12.75
N LYS A 3 -17.09 -25.41 -13.00
CA LYS A 3 -16.03 -25.12 -12.03
C LYS A 3 -16.72 -24.52 -10.80
N LYS A 4 -16.39 -25.01 -9.60
CA LYS A 4 -16.82 -24.39 -8.34
C LYS A 4 -15.82 -23.30 -7.99
N LEU A 5 -16.24 -22.25 -7.25
CA LEU A 5 -15.35 -21.22 -6.75
C LEU A 5 -14.15 -21.82 -5.98
N TRP A 6 -14.43 -22.70 -5.04
CA TRP A 6 -13.43 -23.43 -4.27
C TRP A 6 -12.88 -24.62 -5.06
N ASN A 7 -12.21 -24.34 -6.19
CA ASN A 7 -11.47 -25.33 -6.93
C ASN A 7 -10.00 -25.38 -6.47
N LYS A 8 -9.31 -26.47 -6.83
CA LYS A 8 -7.91 -26.69 -6.45
C LYS A 8 -7.01 -25.56 -6.92
N ASP A 9 -7.25 -25.01 -8.10
CA ASP A 9 -6.41 -23.97 -8.71
C ASP A 9 -6.53 -22.63 -7.94
N PHE A 10 -7.74 -22.26 -7.53
CA PHE A 10 -7.97 -21.05 -6.71
C PHE A 10 -7.36 -21.18 -5.32
N ILE A 11 -7.46 -22.35 -4.68
CA ILE A 11 -6.86 -22.60 -3.36
C ILE A 11 -5.33 -22.52 -3.46
N LEU A 12 -4.72 -23.12 -4.48
CA LEU A 12 -3.28 -23.08 -4.71
C LEU A 12 -2.76 -21.64 -4.91
N LEU A 13 -3.49 -20.84 -5.71
CA LEU A 13 -3.17 -19.43 -5.91
C LEU A 13 -3.29 -18.62 -4.61
N LEU A 14 -4.41 -18.79 -3.89
CA LEU A 14 -4.71 -18.05 -2.67
C LEU A 14 -3.67 -18.32 -1.57
N GLN A 15 -3.32 -19.60 -1.34
CA GLN A 15 -2.35 -19.96 -0.30
C GLN A 15 -0.92 -19.56 -0.68
N GLY A 16 -0.52 -19.70 -1.96
CA GLY A 16 0.79 -19.27 -2.45
C GLY A 16 0.98 -17.76 -2.22
N SER A 17 0.04 -16.97 -2.73
CA SER A 17 0.04 -15.51 -2.55
C SER A 17 -0.02 -15.10 -1.06
N ALA A 18 -0.78 -15.82 -0.22
CA ALA A 18 -0.86 -15.53 1.19
C ALA A 18 0.49 -15.70 1.90
N VAL A 19 1.22 -16.76 1.58
CA VAL A 19 2.54 -17.04 2.16
C VAL A 19 3.57 -16.02 1.69
N SER A 20 3.59 -15.65 0.40
CA SER A 20 4.53 -14.65 -0.11
C SER A 20 4.26 -13.26 0.48
N ILE A 21 3.00 -12.84 0.61
CA ILE A 21 2.64 -11.55 1.23
C ILE A 21 3.17 -11.45 2.66
N ILE A 22 3.08 -12.52 3.46
CA ILE A 22 3.63 -12.54 4.83
C ILE A 22 5.14 -12.33 4.79
N GLY A 23 5.85 -13.06 3.92
CA GLY A 23 7.29 -12.92 3.74
C GLY A 23 7.70 -11.50 3.33
N ASP A 24 7.00 -10.91 2.36
CA ASP A 24 7.27 -9.56 1.85
C ASP A 24 7.08 -8.47 2.92
N LEU A 25 6.06 -8.60 3.75
CA LEU A 25 5.82 -7.68 4.87
C LEU A 25 6.94 -7.76 5.91
N MET A 26 7.34 -8.97 6.29
CA MET A 26 8.44 -9.17 7.24
C MET A 26 9.76 -8.64 6.65
N TYR A 27 10.03 -8.91 5.38
CA TYR A 27 11.20 -8.41 4.67
C TYR A 27 11.25 -6.88 4.63
N SER A 28 10.14 -6.22 4.29
CA SER A 28 10.10 -4.76 4.16
C SER A 28 10.49 -4.05 5.46
N VAL A 29 10.03 -4.56 6.60
CA VAL A 29 10.41 -4.03 7.93
C VAL A 29 11.85 -4.39 8.29
N ALA A 30 12.26 -5.65 8.06
CA ALA A 30 13.60 -6.11 8.40
C ALA A 30 14.69 -5.35 7.64
N ILE A 31 14.52 -5.16 6.34
CA ILE A 31 15.51 -4.49 5.52
C ILE A 31 15.53 -2.98 5.76
N GLY A 32 14.38 -2.36 6.00
CA GLY A 32 14.29 -0.98 6.44
C GLY A 32 15.02 -0.74 7.76
N TYR A 33 14.81 -1.62 8.74
CA TYR A 33 15.55 -1.64 9.99
C TYR A 33 17.06 -1.76 9.77
N TRP A 34 17.49 -2.73 8.94
CA TRP A 34 18.89 -2.96 8.65
C TRP A 34 19.57 -1.73 8.01
N VAL A 35 18.92 -1.11 7.00
CA VAL A 35 19.45 0.10 6.35
C VAL A 35 19.62 1.22 7.36
N TYR A 36 18.65 1.43 8.24
CA TYR A 36 18.71 2.47 9.26
C TYR A 36 19.81 2.19 10.29
N GLU A 37 19.95 0.96 10.78
CA GLU A 37 21.01 0.57 11.74
C GLU A 37 22.42 0.71 11.13
N GLN A 38 22.59 0.44 9.83
CA GLN A 38 23.88 0.55 9.17
C GLN A 38 24.29 2.00 8.84
N THR A 39 23.33 2.87 8.60
CA THR A 39 23.61 4.20 8.04
C THR A 39 23.26 5.35 8.98
N GLY A 40 22.36 5.13 9.93
CA GLY A 40 21.76 6.19 10.74
C GLY A 40 20.92 7.18 9.93
N SER A 41 20.73 6.95 8.61
CA SER A 41 20.09 7.90 7.71
C SER A 41 18.62 7.56 7.50
N SER A 42 17.74 8.43 7.93
CA SER A 42 16.30 8.43 7.60
C SER A 42 16.07 8.68 6.11
N GLY A 43 16.95 9.47 5.47
CA GLY A 43 16.90 9.76 4.05
C GLY A 43 17.07 8.52 3.20
N LEU A 44 18.05 7.67 3.50
CA LEU A 44 18.26 6.39 2.79
C LEU A 44 17.08 5.44 2.98
N MET A 45 16.49 5.38 4.18
CA MET A 45 15.29 4.58 4.43
C MET A 45 14.08 5.12 3.64
N GLY A 46 13.91 6.43 3.57
CA GLY A 46 12.89 7.08 2.76
C GLY A 46 13.04 6.81 1.26
N ILE A 47 14.26 6.90 0.74
CA ILE A 47 14.59 6.55 -0.66
C ILE A 47 14.26 5.08 -0.92
N MET A 48 14.69 4.18 -0.06
CA MET A 48 14.43 2.75 -0.20
C MET A 48 12.92 2.44 -0.24
N SER A 49 12.14 3.00 0.68
CA SER A 49 10.68 2.85 0.72
C SER A 49 10.00 3.41 -0.54
N SER A 50 10.58 4.42 -1.16
CA SER A 50 10.04 5.08 -2.34
C SER A 50 10.31 4.35 -3.65
N ILE A 51 11.33 3.47 -3.71
CA ILE A 51 11.73 2.78 -4.95
C ILE A 51 10.54 2.02 -5.55
N SER A 52 9.86 1.19 -4.76
CA SER A 52 8.74 0.39 -5.25
C SER A 52 7.54 1.26 -5.68
N MET A 53 7.32 2.39 -5.01
CA MET A 53 6.25 3.32 -5.33
C MET A 53 6.53 4.05 -6.65
N PHE A 54 7.78 4.50 -6.88
CA PHE A 54 8.16 5.12 -8.16
C PHE A 54 8.09 4.11 -9.31
N VAL A 55 8.63 2.91 -9.13
CA VAL A 55 8.53 1.85 -10.14
C VAL A 55 7.07 1.57 -10.48
N THR A 56 6.20 1.43 -9.47
CA THR A 56 4.76 1.24 -9.66
C THR A 56 4.12 2.41 -10.40
N MET A 57 4.40 3.64 -10.00
CA MET A 57 3.84 4.85 -10.62
C MET A 57 4.13 4.90 -12.13
N PHE A 58 5.38 4.62 -12.54
CA PHE A 58 5.79 4.73 -13.93
C PHE A 58 5.43 3.50 -14.77
N LEU A 59 5.51 2.30 -14.22
CA LEU A 59 5.33 1.06 -14.98
C LEU A 59 3.91 0.49 -14.95
N SER A 60 3.13 0.76 -13.90
CA SER A 60 1.78 0.21 -13.75
C SER A 60 0.88 0.39 -14.99
N PRO A 61 0.88 1.54 -15.70
CA PRO A 61 0.05 1.70 -16.91
C PRO A 61 0.40 0.75 -18.04
N PHE A 62 1.64 0.26 -18.08
CA PHE A 62 2.14 -0.63 -19.16
C PHE A 62 2.06 -2.11 -18.81
N CYS A 63 2.11 -2.43 -17.51
CA CYS A 63 2.21 -3.82 -17.04
C CYS A 63 0.99 -4.66 -17.42
N GLY A 64 -0.22 -4.13 -17.31
CA GLY A 64 -1.43 -4.84 -17.71
C GLY A 64 -1.37 -5.30 -19.16
N SER A 65 -0.99 -4.40 -20.05
CA SER A 65 -0.86 -4.69 -21.49
C SER A 65 0.18 -5.74 -21.83
N ILE A 66 1.29 -5.75 -21.10
CA ILE A 66 2.37 -6.73 -21.28
C ILE A 66 1.90 -8.09 -20.78
N VAL A 67 1.29 -8.13 -19.59
CA VAL A 67 0.76 -9.37 -18.99
C VAL A 67 -0.31 -10.03 -19.85
N ASP A 68 -1.19 -9.23 -20.48
CA ASP A 68 -2.23 -9.77 -21.36
C ASP A 68 -1.69 -10.51 -22.58
N LYS A 69 -0.47 -10.18 -23.04
CA LYS A 69 0.22 -10.84 -24.15
C LYS A 69 1.05 -12.05 -23.74
N CYS A 70 1.31 -12.21 -22.44
CA CYS A 70 2.13 -13.27 -21.89
C CYS A 70 1.27 -14.41 -21.33
N ASN A 71 1.89 -15.55 -21.11
CA ASN A 71 1.25 -16.62 -20.34
C ASN A 71 1.28 -16.23 -18.86
N ARG A 72 0.12 -15.81 -18.34
CA ARG A 72 -0.09 -15.27 -17.01
C ARG A 72 0.51 -16.13 -15.89
N LYS A 73 0.33 -17.45 -15.98
CA LYS A 73 0.91 -18.41 -15.04
C LYS A 73 2.44 -18.34 -15.01
N TRP A 74 3.08 -18.36 -16.19
CA TRP A 74 4.54 -18.31 -16.24
C TRP A 74 5.12 -16.96 -15.86
N VAL A 75 4.34 -15.88 -16.02
CA VAL A 75 4.72 -14.55 -15.51
C VAL A 75 4.77 -14.57 -13.98
N ILE A 76 3.73 -15.07 -13.31
CA ILE A 76 3.66 -15.13 -11.84
C ILE A 76 4.75 -16.05 -11.30
N VAL A 77 4.82 -17.29 -11.78
CA VAL A 77 5.84 -18.28 -11.36
C VAL A 77 7.26 -17.74 -11.58
N GLY A 78 7.51 -17.08 -12.72
CA GLY A 78 8.81 -16.50 -13.03
C GLY A 78 9.20 -15.37 -12.07
N ILE A 79 8.25 -14.51 -11.72
CA ILE A 79 8.45 -13.43 -10.76
C ILE A 79 8.79 -14.01 -9.38
N ASP A 80 8.02 -14.97 -8.88
CA ASP A 80 8.22 -15.57 -7.56
C ASP A 80 9.56 -16.34 -7.49
N ILE A 81 9.97 -17.05 -8.55
CA ILE A 81 11.28 -17.68 -8.61
C ILE A 81 12.41 -16.63 -8.57
N LEU A 82 12.29 -15.58 -9.38
CA LEU A 82 13.31 -14.51 -9.43
C LEU A 82 13.40 -13.77 -8.10
N GLN A 83 12.26 -13.43 -7.49
CA GLN A 83 12.23 -12.80 -6.15
C GLN A 83 12.77 -13.75 -5.09
N GLY A 84 12.39 -15.02 -5.12
CA GLY A 84 12.88 -16.03 -4.21
C GLY A 84 14.40 -16.17 -4.25
N ILE A 85 14.99 -16.29 -5.44
CA ILE A 85 16.45 -16.36 -5.63
C ILE A 85 17.12 -15.06 -5.18
N LEU A 86 16.56 -13.91 -5.54
CA LEU A 86 17.08 -12.60 -5.15
C LEU A 86 17.13 -12.46 -3.63
N MET A 87 16.03 -12.78 -2.93
CA MET A 87 15.98 -12.68 -1.47
C MET A 87 16.86 -13.70 -0.77
N LEU A 88 16.98 -14.93 -1.28
CA LEU A 88 17.95 -15.89 -0.77
C LEU A 88 19.39 -15.40 -0.91
N THR A 89 19.72 -14.77 -2.05
CA THR A 89 21.04 -14.18 -2.27
C THR A 89 21.32 -13.07 -1.26
N VAL A 90 20.38 -12.15 -1.07
CA VAL A 90 20.47 -11.07 -0.07
C VAL A 90 20.59 -11.63 1.34
N GLY A 91 19.81 -12.67 1.69
CA GLY A 91 19.86 -13.34 2.97
C GLY A 91 21.20 -14.00 3.27
N VAL A 92 21.78 -14.70 2.29
CA VAL A 92 23.13 -15.29 2.41
C VAL A 92 24.19 -14.20 2.60
N LEU A 93 24.15 -13.12 1.82
CA LEU A 93 25.07 -12.00 1.99
C LEU A 93 24.92 -11.34 3.37
N ALA A 94 23.72 -11.26 3.91
CA ALA A 94 23.48 -10.77 5.25
C ALA A 94 24.08 -11.69 6.33
N TYR A 95 23.97 -13.02 6.17
CA TYR A 95 24.62 -13.98 7.06
C TYR A 95 26.15 -13.91 7.02
N MET A 96 26.71 -13.65 5.84
CA MET A 96 28.15 -13.51 5.65
C MET A 96 28.69 -12.14 6.10
N ASN A 97 27.84 -11.24 6.61
CA ASN A 97 28.17 -9.84 6.88
C ASN A 97 28.77 -9.09 5.66
N ALA A 98 28.42 -9.54 4.45
CA ALA A 98 28.84 -8.96 3.18
C ALA A 98 27.76 -8.09 2.53
N LEU A 99 26.61 -7.90 3.20
CA LEU A 99 25.53 -7.06 2.73
C LEU A 99 25.94 -5.59 2.78
N SER A 100 25.67 -4.85 1.70
CA SER A 100 25.91 -3.41 1.61
C SER A 100 24.67 -2.65 1.15
N VAL A 101 24.58 -1.37 1.49
CA VAL A 101 23.40 -0.53 1.14
C VAL A 101 23.15 -0.50 -0.38
N PRO A 102 24.15 -0.35 -1.26
CA PRO A 102 23.92 -0.41 -2.71
C PRO A 102 23.30 -1.74 -3.16
N ILE A 103 23.73 -2.87 -2.60
CA ILE A 103 23.17 -4.20 -2.93
C ILE A 103 21.70 -4.24 -2.53
N VAL A 104 21.35 -3.74 -1.36
CA VAL A 104 19.96 -3.67 -0.89
C VAL A 104 19.10 -2.79 -1.78
N LEU A 105 19.58 -1.62 -2.19
CA LEU A 105 18.85 -0.71 -3.09
C LEU A 105 18.63 -1.34 -4.48
N ILE A 106 19.63 -2.03 -5.02
CA ILE A 106 19.50 -2.77 -6.29
C ILE A 106 18.48 -3.91 -6.13
N ALA A 107 18.56 -4.67 -5.04
CA ALA A 107 17.62 -5.75 -4.77
C ALA A 107 16.19 -5.23 -4.63
N ALA A 108 15.98 -4.11 -3.92
CA ALA A 108 14.68 -3.45 -3.79
C ALA A 108 14.14 -2.99 -5.16
N LEU A 109 15.02 -2.44 -6.02
CA LEU A 109 14.64 -2.03 -7.38
C LEU A 109 14.20 -3.24 -8.21
N LEU A 110 14.98 -4.33 -8.21
CA LEU A 110 14.66 -5.56 -8.95
C LEU A 110 13.37 -6.21 -8.44
N ALA A 111 13.16 -6.27 -7.12
CA ALA A 111 11.94 -6.76 -6.52
C ALA A 111 10.71 -5.90 -6.91
N ALA A 112 10.87 -4.58 -6.93
CA ALA A 112 9.82 -3.65 -7.34
C ALA A 112 9.40 -3.86 -8.80
N PHE A 113 10.35 -4.09 -9.71
CA PHE A 113 10.04 -4.43 -11.10
C PHE A 113 9.18 -5.70 -11.20
N GLY A 114 9.51 -6.76 -10.48
CA GLY A 114 8.70 -7.98 -10.42
C GLY A 114 7.29 -7.69 -9.89
N GLY A 115 7.20 -7.01 -8.75
CA GLY A 115 5.95 -6.73 -8.05
C GLY A 115 4.91 -5.98 -8.89
N VAL A 116 5.33 -5.06 -9.76
CA VAL A 116 4.41 -4.30 -10.62
C VAL A 116 3.68 -5.19 -11.64
N PHE A 117 4.32 -6.26 -12.12
CA PHE A 117 3.68 -7.22 -13.04
C PHE A 117 2.83 -8.27 -12.30
N TYR A 118 3.12 -8.53 -11.04
CA TYR A 118 2.48 -9.59 -10.25
C TYR A 118 0.97 -9.32 -10.05
N SER A 119 0.59 -8.13 -9.63
CA SER A 119 -0.81 -7.77 -9.36
C SER A 119 -1.74 -7.89 -10.57
N PRO A 120 -1.42 -7.33 -11.77
CA PRO A 120 -2.25 -7.54 -12.95
C PRO A 120 -2.22 -9.01 -13.43
N ALA A 121 -1.10 -9.73 -13.26
CA ALA A 121 -1.02 -11.13 -13.64
C ALA A 121 -1.94 -12.01 -12.79
N ILE A 122 -1.99 -11.82 -11.48
CA ILE A 122 -2.93 -12.52 -10.58
C ILE A 122 -4.37 -12.19 -10.96
N SER A 123 -4.70 -10.90 -11.11
CA SER A 123 -6.07 -10.48 -11.40
C SER A 123 -6.59 -11.10 -12.70
N THR A 124 -5.73 -11.17 -13.72
CA THR A 124 -6.09 -11.80 -15.00
C THR A 124 -6.08 -13.33 -14.93
N LEU A 125 -5.18 -13.96 -14.16
CA LEU A 125 -5.18 -15.40 -13.94
C LEU A 125 -6.46 -15.86 -13.21
N MET A 126 -6.96 -15.07 -12.28
CA MET A 126 -8.23 -15.38 -11.61
C MET A 126 -9.40 -15.47 -12.57
N LEU A 127 -9.43 -14.68 -13.67
CA LEU A 127 -10.45 -14.78 -14.72
C LEU A 127 -10.42 -16.15 -15.45
N ASP A 128 -9.26 -16.79 -15.49
CA ASP A 128 -9.07 -18.08 -16.18
C ASP A 128 -9.47 -19.28 -15.29
N ILE A 129 -9.37 -19.13 -13.95
CA ILE A 129 -9.56 -20.23 -12.99
C ILE A 129 -10.89 -20.17 -12.24
N ILE A 130 -11.52 -19.01 -12.12
CA ILE A 130 -12.80 -18.81 -11.43
C ILE A 130 -13.95 -18.73 -12.43
N PRO A 131 -15.14 -19.34 -12.15
CA PRO A 131 -16.34 -19.14 -12.96
C PRO A 131 -16.75 -17.65 -13.00
N ARG A 132 -17.25 -17.20 -14.14
CA ARG A 132 -17.67 -15.79 -14.31
C ARG A 132 -18.70 -15.34 -13.27
N ASP A 133 -19.64 -16.21 -12.93
CA ASP A 133 -20.71 -15.93 -11.95
C ASP A 133 -20.16 -15.77 -10.52
N ASP A 134 -19.04 -16.41 -10.19
CA ASP A 134 -18.39 -16.36 -8.89
C ASP A 134 -17.22 -15.37 -8.83
N MET A 135 -16.91 -14.66 -9.92
CA MET A 135 -15.72 -13.82 -10.03
C MET A 135 -15.66 -12.71 -8.97
N VAL A 136 -16.78 -12.02 -8.72
CA VAL A 136 -16.87 -10.97 -7.69
C VAL A 136 -16.57 -11.56 -6.31
N ARG A 137 -17.13 -12.74 -6.02
CA ARG A 137 -16.90 -13.43 -4.74
C ARG A 137 -15.45 -13.90 -4.59
N GLY A 138 -14.86 -14.44 -5.64
CA GLY A 138 -13.46 -14.87 -5.64
C GLY A 138 -12.50 -13.70 -5.43
N GLN A 139 -12.71 -12.59 -6.14
CA GLN A 139 -11.93 -11.36 -5.97
C GLN A 139 -12.08 -10.79 -4.55
N SER A 140 -13.30 -10.81 -4.00
CA SER A 140 -13.54 -10.35 -2.62
C SER A 140 -12.80 -11.21 -1.59
N ILE A 141 -12.82 -12.54 -1.74
CA ILE A 141 -12.09 -13.46 -0.86
C ILE A 141 -10.58 -13.19 -0.94
N PHE A 142 -10.03 -13.08 -2.15
CA PHE A 142 -8.61 -12.81 -2.36
C PHE A 142 -8.19 -11.48 -1.73
N SER A 143 -8.92 -10.40 -2.01
CA SER A 143 -8.64 -9.06 -1.46
C SER A 143 -8.80 -9.02 0.06
N SER A 144 -9.83 -9.68 0.62
CA SER A 144 -10.02 -9.75 2.07
C SER A 144 -8.90 -10.54 2.75
N THR A 145 -8.49 -11.65 2.17
CA THR A 145 -7.37 -12.46 2.69
C THR A 145 -6.07 -11.66 2.66
N SER A 146 -5.76 -11.00 1.55
CA SER A 146 -4.57 -10.14 1.41
C SER A 146 -4.60 -8.98 2.40
N SER A 147 -5.75 -8.35 2.61
CA SER A 147 -5.91 -7.26 3.57
C SER A 147 -5.71 -7.75 5.02
N LEU A 148 -6.33 -8.87 5.41
CA LEU A 148 -6.16 -9.46 6.73
C LEU A 148 -4.70 -9.81 7.00
N ILE A 149 -4.02 -10.44 6.03
CA ILE A 149 -2.61 -10.79 6.13
C ILE A 149 -1.77 -9.52 6.25
N SER A 150 -2.06 -8.48 5.47
CA SER A 150 -1.35 -7.21 5.57
C SER A 150 -1.52 -6.55 6.94
N PHE A 151 -2.73 -6.53 7.49
CA PHE A 151 -2.99 -6.02 8.83
C PHE A 151 -2.23 -6.80 9.91
N VAL A 152 -2.42 -8.11 9.94
CA VAL A 152 -1.78 -8.99 10.94
C VAL A 152 -0.26 -9.02 10.73
N GLY A 153 0.20 -9.18 9.50
CA GLY A 153 1.62 -9.26 9.16
C GLY A 153 2.37 -7.98 9.53
N THR A 154 1.81 -6.81 9.25
CA THR A 154 2.42 -5.53 9.63
C THR A 154 2.52 -5.41 11.16
N ALA A 155 1.48 -5.83 11.88
CA ALA A 155 1.45 -5.80 13.34
C ALA A 155 2.55 -6.69 13.96
N PHE A 156 2.78 -7.88 13.39
CA PHE A 156 3.75 -8.84 13.93
C PHE A 156 5.16 -8.68 13.35
N SER A 157 5.33 -7.99 12.22
CA SER A 157 6.63 -7.91 11.54
C SER A 157 7.75 -7.32 12.41
N GLY A 158 7.47 -6.26 13.18
CA GLY A 158 8.45 -5.66 14.07
C GLY A 158 8.90 -6.63 15.18
N VAL A 159 7.95 -7.37 15.77
CA VAL A 159 8.24 -8.39 16.78
C VAL A 159 9.07 -9.53 16.17
N MET A 160 8.72 -9.99 14.98
CA MET A 160 9.47 -11.03 14.28
C MET A 160 10.91 -10.60 13.95
N VAL A 161 11.11 -9.33 13.55
CA VAL A 161 12.46 -8.78 13.33
C VAL A 161 13.30 -8.82 14.61
N ALA A 162 12.71 -8.47 15.75
CA ALA A 162 13.40 -8.49 17.03
C ALA A 162 13.81 -9.92 17.46
N PHE A 163 12.97 -10.94 17.19
CA PHE A 163 13.22 -12.32 17.60
C PHE A 163 14.12 -13.08 16.61
N LEU A 164 13.90 -12.96 15.32
CA LEU A 164 14.56 -13.78 14.29
C LEU A 164 15.81 -13.13 13.70
N GLY A 165 15.91 -11.83 13.81
CA GLY A 165 16.96 -11.04 13.16
C GLY A 165 16.76 -10.90 11.64
N VAL A 166 17.43 -9.90 11.08
CA VAL A 166 17.29 -9.54 9.65
C VAL A 166 17.68 -10.67 8.69
N PRO A 167 18.85 -11.36 8.87
CA PRO A 167 19.27 -12.36 7.89
C PRO A 167 18.27 -13.51 7.73
N LEU A 168 17.74 -14.01 8.86
CA LEU A 168 16.78 -15.12 8.83
C LEU A 168 15.45 -14.73 8.20
N ILE A 169 14.95 -13.52 8.46
CA ILE A 169 13.72 -13.02 7.85
C ILE A 169 13.85 -12.91 6.33
N VAL A 170 14.99 -12.40 5.84
CA VAL A 170 15.23 -12.29 4.39
C VAL A 170 15.28 -13.68 3.73
N VAL A 171 15.89 -14.68 4.38
CA VAL A 171 15.87 -16.07 3.91
C VAL A 171 14.45 -16.64 3.93
N ILE A 172 13.67 -16.41 4.99
CA ILE A 172 12.27 -16.85 5.08
C ILE A 172 11.45 -16.23 3.93
N ASN A 173 11.66 -14.95 3.62
CA ASN A 173 11.01 -14.31 2.48
C ASN A 173 11.40 -14.99 1.16
N GLY A 174 12.68 -15.27 0.94
CA GLY A 174 13.13 -16.01 -0.25
C GLY A 174 12.45 -17.38 -0.37
N LEU A 175 12.37 -18.13 0.74
CA LEU A 175 11.69 -19.43 0.77
C LEU A 175 10.17 -19.31 0.58
N SER A 176 9.54 -18.27 1.10
CA SER A 176 8.09 -18.05 0.93
C SER A 176 7.73 -17.77 -0.53
N ASN A 177 8.54 -16.99 -1.25
CA ASN A 177 8.36 -16.75 -2.68
C ASN A 177 8.59 -18.03 -3.50
N LEU A 178 9.60 -18.85 -3.19
CA LEU A 178 9.79 -20.14 -3.85
C LEU A 178 8.65 -21.12 -3.56
N TYR A 179 8.10 -21.12 -2.34
CA TYR A 179 6.91 -21.91 -2.00
C TYR A 179 5.70 -21.46 -2.83
N ALA A 180 5.48 -20.14 -2.99
CA ALA A 180 4.44 -19.59 -3.84
C ALA A 180 4.61 -20.05 -5.28
N ALA A 181 5.81 -19.93 -5.85
CA ALA A 181 6.14 -20.42 -7.19
C ALA A 181 5.82 -21.90 -7.36
N ILE A 182 6.20 -22.75 -6.40
CA ILE A 182 5.90 -24.20 -6.43
C ILE A 182 4.38 -24.43 -6.40
N SER A 183 3.66 -23.73 -5.51
CA SER A 183 2.19 -23.83 -5.43
C SER A 183 1.53 -23.47 -6.77
N GLU A 184 1.97 -22.38 -7.38
CA GLU A 184 1.43 -21.85 -8.63
C GLU A 184 1.79 -22.69 -9.87
N LEU A 185 2.92 -23.43 -9.82
CA LEU A 185 3.25 -24.41 -10.86
C LEU A 185 2.19 -25.50 -11.01
N PHE A 186 1.46 -25.84 -9.96
CA PHE A 186 0.38 -26.83 -10.01
C PHE A 186 -0.96 -26.25 -10.46
N VAL A 187 -1.11 -24.94 -10.60
CA VAL A 187 -2.32 -24.29 -11.13
C VAL A 187 -2.49 -24.63 -12.60
N ARG A 188 -3.66 -25.14 -12.98
CA ARG A 188 -4.00 -25.52 -14.35
C ARG A 188 -4.76 -24.40 -15.05
N VAL A 189 -4.10 -23.74 -15.99
CA VAL A 189 -4.72 -22.70 -16.83
C VAL A 189 -5.19 -23.31 -18.15
N PRO A 190 -6.47 -23.16 -18.53
CA PRO A 190 -6.91 -23.52 -19.86
C PRO A 190 -6.13 -22.72 -20.92
N ARG A 191 -5.72 -23.38 -22.00
CA ARG A 191 -4.97 -22.74 -23.11
C ARG A 191 -5.87 -21.81 -23.95
N THR A 192 -6.39 -20.77 -23.38
CA THR A 192 -7.04 -19.68 -24.12
C THR A 192 -6.16 -18.45 -24.02
N VAL A 193 -5.18 -18.37 -24.91
CA VAL A 193 -4.54 -17.08 -25.21
C VAL A 193 -5.61 -16.25 -25.92
N GLN A 194 -6.37 -15.46 -25.18
CA GLN A 194 -7.14 -14.40 -25.79
C GLN A 194 -6.12 -13.42 -26.35
N GLN A 195 -6.12 -13.27 -27.68
CA GLN A 195 -5.50 -12.13 -28.33
C GLN A 195 -6.25 -10.87 -27.83
N GLY A 196 -5.78 -10.33 -26.73
CA GLY A 196 -6.28 -9.06 -26.19
C GLY A 196 -6.06 -7.94 -27.20
N ALA A 197 -6.96 -6.98 -27.22
CA ALA A 197 -6.82 -5.76 -28.02
C ALA A 197 -5.39 -5.19 -27.85
N GLN A 198 -4.78 -4.75 -28.95
CA GLN A 198 -3.44 -4.19 -28.94
C GLN A 198 -3.43 -2.92 -28.09
N VAL A 199 -3.05 -3.07 -26.82
CA VAL A 199 -2.82 -1.89 -25.98
C VAL A 199 -1.54 -1.23 -26.48
N THR A 200 -1.70 -0.10 -27.14
CA THR A 200 -0.61 0.69 -27.67
C THR A 200 -0.25 1.75 -26.62
N VAL A 201 1.04 2.10 -26.50
CA VAL A 201 1.49 3.26 -25.69
C VAL A 201 0.65 4.50 -26.00
N LYS A 202 0.27 4.67 -27.27
CA LYS A 202 -0.62 5.73 -27.74
C LYS A 202 -2.03 5.67 -27.12
N GLY A 203 -2.57 4.46 -26.92
CA GLY A 203 -3.86 4.25 -26.23
C GLY A 203 -3.80 4.63 -24.75
N ILE A 204 -2.75 4.21 -24.04
CA ILE A 204 -2.55 4.57 -22.63
C ILE A 204 -2.40 6.08 -22.46
N LEU A 205 -1.63 6.73 -23.34
CA LEU A 205 -1.49 8.19 -23.33
C LEU A 205 -2.83 8.89 -23.63
N GLN A 206 -3.65 8.30 -24.52
CA GLN A 206 -4.97 8.81 -24.83
C GLN A 206 -5.94 8.66 -23.63
N ASP A 207 -5.94 7.52 -22.95
CA ASP A 207 -6.74 7.27 -21.76
C ASP A 207 -6.33 8.21 -20.60
N THR A 208 -5.03 8.42 -20.43
CA THR A 208 -4.49 9.39 -19.47
C THR A 208 -4.96 10.82 -19.83
N LYS A 209 -4.92 11.20 -21.12
CA LYS A 209 -5.39 12.50 -21.59
C LYS A 209 -6.89 12.69 -21.35
N ILE A 210 -7.70 11.65 -21.56
CA ILE A 210 -9.14 11.65 -21.28
C ILE A 210 -9.38 11.80 -19.78
N ALA A 211 -8.66 11.04 -18.94
CA ALA A 211 -8.75 11.14 -17.48
C ALA A 211 -8.43 12.55 -16.99
N VAL A 212 -7.32 13.12 -17.44
CA VAL A 212 -6.91 14.51 -17.13
C VAL A 212 -7.96 15.51 -17.60
N ALA A 213 -8.44 15.40 -18.84
CA ALA A 213 -9.49 16.29 -19.38
C ALA A 213 -10.77 16.20 -18.54
N THR A 214 -11.19 15.01 -18.13
CA THR A 214 -12.36 14.79 -17.27
C THR A 214 -12.17 15.38 -15.88
N ILE A 215 -10.97 15.26 -15.30
CA ILE A 215 -10.63 15.88 -14.01
C ILE A 215 -10.73 17.40 -14.11
N PHE A 216 -10.20 18.01 -15.17
CA PHE A 216 -10.26 19.46 -15.36
C PHE A 216 -11.65 19.99 -15.74
N SER A 217 -12.50 19.17 -16.36
CA SER A 217 -13.89 19.56 -16.69
C SER A 217 -14.80 19.48 -15.47
N SER A 218 -14.57 18.54 -14.56
CA SER A 218 -15.34 18.40 -13.32
C SER A 218 -14.89 19.41 -12.27
N ARG A 219 -15.83 20.26 -11.82
CA ARG A 219 -15.56 21.25 -10.76
C ARG A 219 -15.14 20.61 -9.43
N PHE A 220 -15.63 19.42 -9.13
CA PHE A 220 -15.27 18.64 -7.94
C PHE A 220 -13.88 18.01 -8.07
N LEU A 221 -13.63 17.26 -9.13
CA LEU A 221 -12.36 16.56 -9.33
C LEU A 221 -11.17 17.53 -9.43
N ARG A 222 -11.38 18.72 -10.01
CA ARG A 222 -10.37 19.79 -10.10
C ARG A 222 -9.95 20.34 -8.72
N LEU A 223 -10.85 20.31 -7.74
CA LEU A 223 -10.53 20.65 -6.36
C LEU A 223 -9.91 19.46 -5.63
N PHE A 224 -10.50 18.28 -5.83
CA PHE A 224 -10.17 17.06 -5.11
C PHE A 224 -8.79 16.52 -5.43
N VAL A 225 -8.43 16.34 -6.69
CA VAL A 225 -7.18 15.67 -7.10
C VAL A 225 -5.95 16.40 -6.58
N PRO A 226 -5.80 17.72 -6.73
CA PRO A 226 -4.67 18.44 -6.13
C PRO A 226 -4.66 18.37 -4.60
N SER A 227 -5.82 18.44 -3.95
CA SER A 227 -5.90 18.34 -2.49
C SER A 227 -5.46 16.96 -2.00
N ALA A 228 -5.91 15.88 -2.67
CA ALA A 228 -5.49 14.52 -2.36
C ALA A 228 -3.98 14.32 -2.55
N LEU A 229 -3.42 14.91 -3.61
CA LEU A 229 -1.98 14.86 -3.90
C LEU A 229 -1.18 15.57 -2.80
N ILE A 230 -1.59 16.77 -2.40
CA ILE A 230 -0.96 17.54 -1.32
C ILE A 230 -1.08 16.78 0.01
N LEU A 231 -2.24 16.17 0.31
CA LEU A 231 -2.43 15.38 1.52
C LEU A 231 -1.54 14.14 1.56
N ASN A 232 -1.38 13.43 0.44
CA ASN A 232 -0.44 12.32 0.36
C ASN A 232 1.01 12.79 0.50
N LEU A 233 1.36 13.93 -0.11
CA LEU A 233 2.69 14.52 0.02
C LEU A 233 3.01 14.94 1.46
N LEU A 234 2.04 15.50 2.19
CA LEU A 234 2.25 16.01 3.55
C LEU A 234 2.04 14.97 4.65
N GLY A 235 1.26 13.92 4.42
CA GLY A 235 0.84 12.99 5.47
C GLY A 235 1.44 11.59 5.39
N SER A 236 1.82 11.12 4.20
CA SER A 236 2.17 9.71 4.02
C SER A 236 3.61 9.35 4.38
N GLY A 237 4.55 10.30 4.33
CA GLY A 237 5.97 10.06 4.57
C GLY A 237 6.29 9.57 5.99
N CYS A 238 5.48 9.99 6.96
CA CYS A 238 5.62 9.55 8.35
C CYS A 238 5.59 8.03 8.50
N PHE A 239 4.72 7.34 7.73
CA PHE A 239 4.59 5.88 7.82
C PHE A 239 5.85 5.13 7.43
N SER A 240 6.60 5.62 6.44
CA SER A 240 7.85 5.00 6.00
C SER A 240 8.98 5.14 7.01
N LEU A 241 8.85 6.09 7.93
CA LEU A 241 9.90 6.49 8.86
C LEU A 241 9.51 6.29 10.34
N VAL A 242 8.45 5.53 10.64
CA VAL A 242 8.04 5.23 12.04
C VAL A 242 9.15 4.51 12.80
N LEU A 243 9.94 3.67 12.14
CA LEU A 243 11.05 2.97 12.78
C LEU A 243 12.18 3.92 13.20
N PRO A 244 12.74 4.79 12.31
CA PRO A 244 13.70 5.83 12.72
C PRO A 244 13.15 6.73 13.83
N PHE A 245 11.90 7.15 13.73
CA PHE A 245 11.22 7.94 14.76
C PHE A 245 11.20 7.26 16.14
N CYS A 246 10.87 5.95 16.19
CA CYS A 246 10.92 5.20 17.44
C CYS A 246 12.33 5.11 18.00
N ARG A 247 13.33 4.91 17.14
CA ARG A 247 14.74 4.84 17.54
C ARG A 247 15.26 6.17 18.06
N GLU A 248 14.91 7.28 17.44
CA GLU A 248 15.28 8.61 17.89
C GLU A 248 14.73 8.91 19.30
N LYS A 249 13.51 8.43 19.60
CA LYS A 249 12.90 8.52 20.93
C LYS A 249 13.45 7.49 21.94
N GLY A 250 14.42 6.66 21.56
CA GLY A 250 15.01 5.64 22.44
C GLY A 250 14.14 4.38 22.61
N PHE A 251 13.14 4.18 21.75
CA PHE A 251 12.30 3.00 21.80
C PHE A 251 12.95 1.82 21.07
N SER A 252 12.69 0.61 21.57
CA SER A 252 13.18 -0.64 20.95
C SER A 252 12.36 -1.04 19.71
N VAL A 253 12.86 -2.02 18.94
CA VAL A 253 12.19 -2.49 17.71
C VAL A 253 10.86 -3.17 18.01
N ASP A 254 10.74 -3.86 19.13
CA ASP A 254 9.49 -4.43 19.59
C ASP A 254 8.45 -3.35 19.91
N MET A 255 8.84 -2.23 20.52
CA MET A 255 7.97 -1.08 20.74
C MET A 255 7.48 -0.46 19.41
N TYR A 256 8.35 -0.38 18.40
CA TYR A 256 7.90 -0.04 17.04
C TYR A 256 6.81 -0.99 16.55
N GLY A 257 7.01 -2.30 16.69
CA GLY A 257 6.00 -3.30 16.31
C GLY A 257 4.68 -3.10 17.03
N TYR A 258 4.70 -2.82 18.34
CA TYR A 258 3.48 -2.53 19.11
C TYR A 258 2.79 -1.25 18.66
N LEU A 259 3.53 -0.17 18.37
CA LEU A 259 2.96 1.08 17.88
C LEU A 259 2.24 0.89 16.54
N VAL A 260 2.88 0.20 15.59
CA VAL A 260 2.28 -0.10 14.29
C VAL A 260 1.06 -1.03 14.45
N SER A 261 1.12 -1.99 15.38
CA SER A 261 -0.02 -2.86 15.71
C SER A 261 -1.21 -2.07 16.21
N VAL A 262 -0.99 -1.15 17.14
CA VAL A 262 -2.04 -0.29 17.72
C VAL A 262 -2.68 0.60 16.65
N TYR A 263 -1.86 1.18 15.77
CA TYR A 263 -2.33 1.96 14.63
C TYR A 263 -3.22 1.13 13.69
N THR A 264 -2.78 -0.10 13.42
CA THR A 264 -3.50 -1.05 12.56
C THR A 264 -4.82 -1.49 13.17
N VAL A 265 -4.84 -1.81 14.46
CA VAL A 265 -6.06 -2.20 15.20
C VAL A 265 -7.08 -1.06 15.23
N GLY A 266 -6.62 0.19 15.42
CA GLY A 266 -7.50 1.38 15.34
C GLY A 266 -8.19 1.50 13.99
N SER A 267 -7.44 1.34 12.90
CA SER A 267 -7.97 1.37 11.54
C SER A 267 -8.93 0.21 11.26
N LEU A 268 -8.58 -1.02 11.69
CA LEU A 268 -9.41 -2.20 11.51
C LEU A 268 -10.75 -2.08 12.25
N LEU A 269 -10.71 -1.65 13.51
CA LEU A 269 -11.92 -1.44 14.31
C LEU A 269 -12.85 -0.42 13.64
N CYS A 270 -12.28 0.65 13.08
CA CYS A 270 -13.05 1.64 12.32
C CYS A 270 -13.76 1.01 11.13
N VAL A 271 -13.07 0.23 10.30
CA VAL A 271 -13.67 -0.44 9.12
C VAL A 271 -14.80 -1.37 9.53
N VAL A 272 -14.61 -2.18 10.58
CA VAL A 272 -15.63 -3.10 11.09
C VAL A 272 -16.87 -2.35 11.58
N LEU A 273 -16.68 -1.29 12.36
CA LEU A 273 -17.79 -0.49 12.88
C LEU A 273 -18.55 0.24 11.77
N LEU A 274 -17.84 0.85 10.81
CA LEU A 274 -18.47 1.52 9.67
C LEU A 274 -19.20 0.53 8.74
N GLY A 275 -18.66 -0.69 8.59
CA GLY A 275 -19.31 -1.75 7.82
C GLY A 275 -20.60 -2.27 8.46
N ALA A 276 -20.71 -2.22 9.80
CA ALA A 276 -21.89 -2.65 10.54
C ALA A 276 -23.00 -1.59 10.60
N VAL A 277 -22.70 -0.31 10.33
CA VAL A 277 -23.63 0.81 10.51
C VAL A 277 -24.02 1.46 9.18
N LYS A 278 -25.31 1.55 8.89
CA LYS A 278 -25.80 2.32 7.74
C LYS A 278 -25.85 3.81 8.08
N LEU A 279 -24.87 4.57 7.62
CA LEU A 279 -24.80 6.01 7.84
C LEU A 279 -25.80 6.78 6.96
N LYS A 280 -26.56 7.69 7.57
CA LYS A 280 -27.38 8.67 6.84
C LYS A 280 -26.46 9.70 6.14
N PRO A 281 -26.90 10.37 5.05
CA PRO A 281 -26.05 11.33 4.31
C PRO A 281 -25.43 12.44 5.19
N LYS A 282 -26.22 13.03 6.09
CA LYS A 282 -25.70 14.03 7.05
C LYS A 282 -24.64 13.45 7.99
N ALA A 283 -24.82 12.20 8.44
CA ALA A 283 -23.84 11.52 9.29
C ALA A 283 -22.55 11.19 8.52
N ARG A 284 -22.65 10.81 7.25
CA ARG A 284 -21.47 10.59 6.38
C ARG A 284 -20.57 11.83 6.31
N PHE A 285 -21.19 13.01 6.07
CA PHE A 285 -20.44 14.26 6.04
C PHE A 285 -19.70 14.53 7.36
N TRP A 286 -20.37 14.38 8.50
CA TRP A 286 -19.74 14.62 9.79
C TRP A 286 -18.68 13.58 10.14
N VAL A 287 -18.89 12.31 9.81
CA VAL A 287 -17.87 11.26 9.99
C VAL A 287 -16.63 11.57 9.16
N MET A 288 -16.80 12.01 7.91
CA MET A 288 -15.68 12.43 7.06
C MET A 288 -14.97 13.66 7.63
N ALA A 289 -15.72 14.72 7.95
CA ALA A 289 -15.15 15.99 8.42
C ALA A 289 -14.43 15.84 9.78
N LEU A 290 -15.09 15.19 10.75
CA LEU A 290 -14.49 14.91 12.07
C LEU A 290 -13.39 13.85 11.99
N GLY A 291 -13.53 12.87 11.10
CA GLY A 291 -12.51 11.87 10.86
C GLY A 291 -11.20 12.51 10.40
N PHE A 292 -11.25 13.36 9.41
CA PHE A 292 -10.06 14.04 8.91
C PHE A 292 -9.54 15.13 9.85
N SER A 293 -10.37 16.09 10.23
CA SER A 293 -9.92 17.21 11.07
C SER A 293 -9.58 16.78 12.49
N GLY A 294 -10.33 15.81 13.05
CA GLY A 294 -10.09 15.28 14.38
C GLY A 294 -8.86 14.36 14.46
N ALA A 295 -8.49 13.67 13.38
CA ALA A 295 -7.30 12.81 13.37
C ALA A 295 -6.01 13.61 13.58
N VAL A 296 -5.90 14.81 12.98
CA VAL A 296 -4.65 15.59 12.98
C VAL A 296 -4.16 15.94 14.38
N PRO A 297 -4.98 16.49 15.31
CA PRO A 297 -4.52 16.78 16.66
C PRO A 297 -3.97 15.56 17.40
N PHE A 298 -4.63 14.40 17.25
CA PHE A 298 -4.17 13.16 17.88
C PHE A 298 -2.88 12.63 17.25
N LEU A 299 -2.71 12.73 15.94
CA LEU A 299 -1.46 12.36 15.27
C LEU A 299 -0.31 13.28 15.65
N VAL A 300 -0.54 14.60 15.69
CA VAL A 300 0.47 15.56 16.16
C VAL A 300 0.87 15.26 17.61
N ALA A 301 -0.12 15.03 18.50
CA ALA A 301 0.15 14.68 19.89
C ALA A 301 0.89 13.34 20.02
N THR A 302 0.64 12.37 19.13
CA THR A 302 1.38 11.10 19.06
C THR A 302 2.87 11.36 18.83
N TYR A 303 3.20 12.19 17.85
CA TYR A 303 4.61 12.47 17.51
C TYR A 303 5.33 13.29 18.58
N LEU A 304 4.64 14.18 19.26
CA LEU A 304 5.22 14.98 20.34
C LEU A 304 5.29 14.25 21.70
N SER A 305 4.62 13.11 21.84
CA SER A 305 4.65 12.33 23.07
C SER A 305 6.00 11.65 23.26
N ASN A 306 6.57 11.75 24.48
CA ASN A 306 7.81 11.08 24.88
C ASN A 306 7.55 9.80 25.70
N GLN A 307 6.30 9.49 26.01
CA GLN A 307 5.91 8.31 26.75
C GLN A 307 5.20 7.32 25.83
N PHE A 308 5.61 6.06 25.86
CA PHE A 308 5.13 5.04 24.92
C PHE A 308 3.62 4.75 25.04
N VAL A 309 3.10 4.61 26.27
CA VAL A 309 1.68 4.27 26.49
C VAL A 309 0.73 5.39 26.02
N PRO A 310 0.90 6.66 26.40
CA PRO A 310 0.13 7.77 25.84
C PRO A 310 0.23 7.87 24.33
N MET A 311 1.42 7.64 23.76
CA MET A 311 1.66 7.64 22.32
C MET A 311 0.81 6.58 21.61
N CYS A 312 0.72 5.36 22.15
CA CYS A 312 -0.12 4.30 21.62
C CYS A 312 -1.62 4.66 21.66
N ILE A 313 -2.09 5.24 22.76
CA ILE A 313 -3.50 5.67 22.89
C ILE A 313 -3.84 6.75 21.86
N LEU A 314 -2.98 7.75 21.72
CA LEU A 314 -3.15 8.83 20.75
C LEU A 314 -3.10 8.32 19.30
N ALA A 315 -2.17 7.42 19.01
CA ALA A 315 -2.04 6.76 17.71
C ALA A 315 -3.29 5.94 17.35
N PHE A 316 -3.85 5.20 18.32
CA PHE A 316 -5.10 4.45 18.14
C PHE A 316 -6.27 5.37 17.75
N ILE A 317 -6.47 6.45 18.50
CA ILE A 317 -7.56 7.40 18.25
C ILE A 317 -7.33 8.11 16.90
N GLY A 318 -6.11 8.56 16.63
CA GLY A 318 -5.74 9.23 15.39
C GLY A 318 -5.95 8.33 14.16
N SER A 319 -5.52 7.06 14.23
CA SER A 319 -5.69 6.10 13.13
C SER A 319 -7.16 5.73 12.90
N PHE A 320 -7.93 5.54 13.96
CA PHE A 320 -9.37 5.29 13.88
C PHE A 320 -10.10 6.42 13.17
N LEU A 321 -9.86 7.66 13.58
CA LEU A 321 -10.48 8.84 12.98
C LEU A 321 -10.03 9.04 11.51
N ASN A 322 -8.74 8.90 11.23
CA ASN A 322 -8.22 9.00 9.87
C ASN A 322 -8.84 7.95 8.93
N CYS A 323 -8.94 6.71 9.40
CA CYS A 323 -9.59 5.64 8.65
C CYS A 323 -11.07 5.92 8.40
N ALA A 324 -11.79 6.48 9.38
CA ALA A 324 -13.20 6.86 9.23
C ALA A 324 -13.38 7.89 8.11
N GLY A 325 -12.57 8.94 8.13
CA GLY A 325 -12.58 9.97 7.09
C GLY A 325 -12.30 9.40 5.70
N ASN A 326 -11.24 8.60 5.57
CA ASN A 326 -10.83 7.99 4.29
C ASN A 326 -11.89 7.02 3.75
N THR A 327 -12.49 6.17 4.59
CA THR A 327 -13.49 5.17 4.17
C THR A 327 -14.73 5.83 3.59
N VAL A 328 -15.29 6.82 4.28
CA VAL A 328 -16.48 7.55 3.81
C VAL A 328 -16.15 8.35 2.54
N PHE A 329 -14.98 8.98 2.52
CA PHE A 329 -14.54 9.77 1.39
C PHE A 329 -14.34 8.93 0.12
N ASN A 330 -13.62 7.81 0.20
CA ASN A 330 -13.40 6.90 -0.94
C ASN A 330 -14.70 6.31 -1.47
N ALA A 331 -15.66 5.97 -0.58
CA ALA A 331 -16.98 5.50 -0.99
C ALA A 331 -17.74 6.59 -1.78
N SER A 332 -17.71 7.82 -1.31
CA SER A 332 -18.37 8.95 -1.99
C SER A 332 -17.69 9.25 -3.34
N LEU A 333 -16.36 9.21 -3.41
CA LEU A 333 -15.62 9.38 -4.66
C LEU A 333 -16.01 8.33 -5.70
N MET A 334 -16.10 7.06 -5.31
CA MET A 334 -16.49 5.98 -6.21
C MET A 334 -17.90 6.18 -6.82
N LEU A 335 -18.84 6.70 -6.05
CA LEU A 335 -20.20 6.97 -6.50
C LEU A 335 -20.29 8.15 -7.49
N ALA A 336 -19.37 9.10 -7.38
CA ALA A 336 -19.38 10.33 -8.16
C ALA A 336 -18.74 10.23 -9.53
N LEU A 337 -17.92 9.21 -9.76
CA LEU A 337 -17.19 9.09 -11.01
C LEU A 337 -18.10 8.57 -12.11
N PRO A 338 -18.05 9.18 -13.33
CA PRO A 338 -18.79 8.69 -14.50
C PRO A 338 -18.44 7.23 -14.78
N GLU A 339 -19.44 6.39 -15.07
CA GLU A 339 -19.24 4.96 -15.30
C GLU A 339 -18.31 4.67 -16.48
N GLU A 340 -18.43 5.46 -17.53
CA GLU A 340 -17.68 5.28 -18.79
C GLU A 340 -16.16 5.37 -18.64
N ASN A 341 -15.65 6.26 -17.79
CA ASN A 341 -14.22 6.52 -17.61
C ASN A 341 -13.73 6.31 -16.17
N ARG A 342 -14.54 5.65 -15.32
CA ARG A 342 -14.27 5.47 -13.88
C ARG A 342 -12.90 4.85 -13.61
N SER A 343 -12.57 3.77 -14.32
CA SER A 343 -11.31 3.04 -14.15
C SER A 343 -10.09 3.88 -14.54
N ALA A 344 -10.16 4.63 -15.63
CA ALA A 344 -9.06 5.50 -16.08
C ALA A 344 -8.82 6.66 -15.08
N ILE A 345 -9.90 7.27 -14.58
CA ILE A 345 -9.82 8.37 -13.60
C ILE A 345 -9.27 7.85 -12.26
N LEU A 346 -9.78 6.71 -11.76
CA LEU A 346 -9.29 6.09 -10.53
C LEU A 346 -7.83 5.68 -10.66
N GLY A 347 -7.43 5.09 -11.79
CA GLY A 347 -6.04 4.73 -12.07
C GLY A 347 -5.12 5.95 -12.06
N PHE A 348 -5.53 7.06 -12.67
CA PHE A 348 -4.77 8.30 -12.65
C PHE A 348 -4.63 8.88 -11.22
N ILE A 349 -5.74 8.95 -10.47
CA ILE A 349 -5.75 9.42 -9.08
C ILE A 349 -4.83 8.54 -8.22
N GLN A 350 -4.95 7.22 -8.34
CA GLN A 350 -4.12 6.29 -7.59
C GLN A 350 -2.63 6.45 -7.91
N SER A 351 -2.27 6.56 -9.20
CA SER A 351 -0.88 6.78 -9.61
C SER A 351 -0.34 8.10 -9.08
N ALA A 352 -1.13 9.18 -9.16
CA ALA A 352 -0.75 10.49 -8.63
C ALA A 352 -0.57 10.45 -7.10
N CYS A 353 -1.49 9.83 -6.36
CA CYS A 353 -1.38 9.67 -4.91
C CYS A 353 -0.16 8.83 -4.52
N THR A 354 0.10 7.72 -5.23
CA THR A 354 1.29 6.88 -5.00
C THR A 354 2.58 7.66 -5.24
N GLY A 355 2.63 8.47 -6.30
CA GLY A 355 3.77 9.37 -6.55
C GLY A 355 3.93 10.43 -5.45
N GLY A 356 2.83 11.00 -4.96
CA GLY A 356 2.83 11.92 -3.81
C GLY A 356 3.39 11.26 -2.55
N THR A 357 2.97 10.02 -2.26
CA THR A 357 3.48 9.23 -1.13
C THR A 357 4.96 8.93 -1.27
N ALA A 358 5.43 8.56 -2.47
CA ALA A 358 6.85 8.31 -2.75
C ALA A 358 7.71 9.55 -2.50
N LEU A 359 7.30 10.70 -3.04
CA LEU A 359 7.98 11.97 -2.80
C LEU A 359 7.95 12.37 -1.33
N SER A 360 6.83 12.13 -0.64
CA SER A 360 6.71 12.36 0.80
C SER A 360 7.75 11.57 1.60
N ALA A 361 7.90 10.29 1.32
CA ALA A 361 8.88 9.44 2.03
C ALA A 361 10.32 9.93 1.84
N VAL A 362 10.68 10.39 0.63
CA VAL A 362 12.00 11.00 0.35
C VAL A 362 12.17 12.31 1.10
N ILE A 363 11.20 13.23 1.01
CA ILE A 363 11.27 14.56 1.64
C ILE A 363 11.38 14.41 3.16
N TYR A 364 10.52 13.60 3.77
CA TYR A 364 10.54 13.36 5.21
C TYR A 364 11.82 12.68 5.67
N GLY A 365 12.35 11.74 4.85
CA GLY A 365 13.63 11.10 5.12
C GLY A 365 14.79 12.09 5.14
N LEU A 366 14.90 12.93 4.11
CA LEU A 366 15.95 13.96 4.02
C LEU A 366 15.82 15.03 5.09
N LEU A 367 14.58 15.43 5.43
CA LEU A 367 14.34 16.34 6.55
C LEU A 367 14.72 15.69 7.89
N GLY A 368 14.45 14.40 8.07
CA GLY A 368 14.79 13.65 9.27
C GLY A 368 16.30 13.44 9.48
N ASP A 369 17.13 13.59 8.43
CA ASP A 369 18.58 13.59 8.58
C ASP A 369 19.12 14.94 9.12
N VAL A 370 18.31 16.00 9.08
CA VAL A 370 18.72 17.37 9.48
C VAL A 370 17.97 17.85 10.72
N PHE A 371 16.70 17.47 10.86
CA PHE A 371 15.81 17.90 11.94
C PHE A 371 15.28 16.70 12.72
N PRO A 372 14.93 16.85 14.01
CA PRO A 372 14.28 15.81 14.79
C PRO A 372 13.00 15.33 14.12
N LEU A 373 12.83 14.00 14.00
CA LEU A 373 11.69 13.39 13.30
C LEU A 373 10.35 13.71 13.96
N ASP A 374 10.32 13.89 15.29
CA ASP A 374 9.10 14.29 15.99
C ASP A 374 8.60 15.67 15.54
N LEU A 375 9.50 16.62 15.33
CA LEU A 375 9.17 17.95 14.80
C LEU A 375 8.74 17.86 13.33
N VAL A 376 9.48 17.11 12.51
CA VAL A 376 9.17 16.94 11.07
C VAL A 376 7.78 16.34 10.89
N PHE A 377 7.43 15.30 11.67
CA PHE A 377 6.13 14.64 11.61
C PHE A 377 5.00 15.52 12.15
N ALA A 378 5.25 16.21 13.28
CA ALA A 378 4.27 17.10 13.88
C ALA A 378 3.93 18.27 12.94
N VAL A 379 4.94 18.93 12.38
CA VAL A 379 4.77 20.05 11.45
C VAL A 379 4.08 19.61 10.16
N GLY A 380 4.52 18.51 9.54
CA GLY A 380 3.90 17.99 8.33
C GLY A 380 2.43 17.61 8.55
N SER A 381 2.12 16.93 9.65
CA SER A 381 0.74 16.61 10.02
C SER A 381 -0.08 17.87 10.33
N ALA A 382 0.49 18.87 11.03
CA ALA A 382 -0.22 20.11 11.31
C ALA A 382 -0.52 20.92 10.04
N ILE A 383 0.41 20.99 9.09
CA ILE A 383 0.20 21.69 7.80
C ILE A 383 -0.89 20.98 6.99
N SER A 384 -1.00 19.63 7.07
CA SER A 384 -2.02 18.87 6.36
C SER A 384 -3.46 19.22 6.76
N ILE A 385 -3.65 19.86 7.92
CA ILE A 385 -4.98 20.30 8.37
C ILE A 385 -5.59 21.35 7.41
N VAL A 386 -4.77 22.20 6.80
CA VAL A 386 -5.24 23.28 5.91
C VAL A 386 -5.94 22.73 4.65
N PRO A 387 -5.29 21.88 3.82
CA PRO A 387 -5.97 21.29 2.68
C PRO A 387 -7.11 20.33 3.09
N MET A 388 -7.03 19.68 4.26
CA MET A 388 -8.12 18.86 4.80
C MET A 388 -9.36 19.69 5.13
N LEU A 389 -9.23 20.77 5.89
CA LEU A 389 -10.34 21.66 6.20
C LEU A 389 -10.90 22.31 4.94
N TYR A 390 -10.03 22.75 4.04
CA TYR A 390 -10.46 23.31 2.77
C TYR A 390 -11.28 22.30 1.97
N LEU A 391 -10.83 21.05 1.87
CA LEU A 391 -11.55 19.98 1.15
C LEU A 391 -12.88 19.67 1.86
N CYS A 392 -12.89 19.48 3.18
CA CYS A 392 -14.09 19.09 3.93
C CYS A 392 -15.18 20.16 3.93
N PHE A 393 -14.81 21.42 4.18
CA PHE A 393 -15.79 22.51 4.34
C PHE A 393 -16.09 23.29 3.07
N HIS A 394 -15.46 22.94 1.95
CA HIS A 394 -15.79 23.55 0.68
C HIS A 394 -17.24 23.20 0.27
N PRO A 395 -18.11 24.19 -0.10
CA PRO A 395 -19.52 23.94 -0.40
C PRO A 395 -19.77 22.82 -1.39
N LYS A 396 -18.92 22.70 -2.42
CA LYS A 396 -19.02 21.65 -3.46
C LYS A 396 -18.77 20.24 -2.92
N THR A 397 -17.85 20.07 -1.97
CA THR A 397 -17.57 18.78 -1.33
C THR A 397 -18.72 18.41 -0.41
N LYS A 398 -19.26 19.40 0.31
CA LYS A 398 -20.41 19.21 1.19
C LYS A 398 -21.65 18.76 0.39
N ASP A 399 -21.98 19.47 -0.68
CA ASP A 399 -23.10 19.13 -1.56
C ASP A 399 -22.90 17.73 -2.17
N PHE A 400 -21.67 17.42 -2.56
CA PHE A 400 -21.31 16.14 -3.12
C PHE A 400 -21.55 14.97 -2.16
N VAL A 401 -21.02 15.03 -0.92
CA VAL A 401 -21.16 13.97 0.09
C VAL A 401 -22.60 13.86 0.62
N LEU A 402 -23.38 14.95 0.56
CA LEU A 402 -24.77 14.93 1.00
C LEU A 402 -25.74 14.34 -0.04
N HIS A 403 -25.41 14.38 -1.33
CA HIS A 403 -26.27 13.93 -2.43
C HIS A 403 -25.89 12.57 -3.02
N HIS A 404 -24.70 12.06 -2.70
CA HIS A 404 -24.19 10.75 -3.11
C HIS A 404 -23.75 9.93 -1.90
#